data_a9ef2e2cf402f2c3bdad347f278a83a3
#
_entry.id   a9ef2e2cf402f2c3bdad347f278a83a3
#
_cell.length_a   1.000
_cell.length_b   1.000
_cell.length_c   1.000
_cell.angle_alpha   90.00
_cell.angle_beta   90.00
_cell.angle_gamma   90.00
#
_symmetry.space_group_name_H-M   'P 1'
#
loop_
_entity.id
_entity.type
_entity.pdbx_description
1 polymer ?
#
loop_
_entity_poly.entity_id
_entity_poly.type
_entity_poly.pdbx_seq_one_letter_code
_entity_poly.pdbx_strand_id
1 'polypeptide(L)'
;FYDAAASLVSYAAENQLEICTSALSIVNANFICVERSKMPVRIFRMKMDFLRYFLIVTPVNSFVLDNAYNVAWNDFEDCVQYYSALCEKPEYIVTRNVHDFEVSAIPVLSPDEACGLLG
;
A
#
# COMPACT_ATOMS: atom_id res chain seq x y z
N PHE A 1 -7.98 -13.87 1.73
CA PHE A 1 -7.25 -12.73 1.23
C PHE A 1 -6.97 -11.70 2.33
N TYR A 2 -8.03 -11.30 3.05
CA TYR A 2 -7.87 -10.39 4.19
C TYR A 2 -6.93 -10.97 5.25
N ASP A 3 -7.04 -12.27 5.51
CA ASP A 3 -6.21 -12.95 6.51
C ASP A 3 -4.73 -12.94 6.12
N ALA A 4 -4.42 -13.09 4.82
CA ALA A 4 -3.04 -13.04 4.35
C ALA A 4 -2.44 -11.65 4.55
N ALA A 5 -3.20 -10.60 4.27
CA ALA A 5 -2.74 -9.23 4.47
C ALA A 5 -2.48 -8.94 5.96
N ALA A 6 -3.40 -9.36 6.83
CA ALA A 6 -3.24 -9.18 8.27
C ALA A 6 -2.03 -9.95 8.80
N SER A 7 -1.81 -11.17 8.32
CA SER A 7 -0.67 -12.00 8.70
C SER A 7 0.65 -11.35 8.27
N LEU A 8 0.68 -10.75 7.08
CA LEU A 8 1.88 -10.07 6.58
C LEU A 8 2.24 -8.88 7.47
N VAL A 9 1.27 -8.06 7.86
CA VAL A 9 1.51 -6.92 8.74
C VAL A 9 2.02 -7.39 10.10
N SER A 10 1.40 -8.42 10.67
CA SER A 10 1.83 -8.99 11.95
C SER A 10 3.25 -9.53 11.88
N TYR A 11 3.58 -10.25 10.81
CA TYR A 11 4.92 -10.80 10.60
C TYR A 11 5.95 -9.67 10.51
N ALA A 12 5.64 -8.62 9.76
CA ALA A 12 6.55 -7.48 9.61
C ALA A 12 6.80 -6.78 10.95
N ALA A 13 5.75 -6.60 11.76
CA ALA A 13 5.87 -5.97 13.07
C ALA A 13 6.76 -6.81 13.99
N GLU A 14 6.58 -8.13 14.01
CA GLU A 14 7.35 -9.03 14.86
C GLU A 14 8.81 -9.15 14.43
N ASN A 15 9.09 -9.06 13.15
CA ASN A 15 10.42 -9.26 12.59
C ASN A 15 11.11 -7.96 12.18
N GLN A 16 10.54 -6.82 12.53
CA GLN A 16 11.09 -5.50 12.25
C GLN A 16 11.33 -5.25 10.76
N LEU A 17 10.48 -5.83 9.91
CA LEU A 17 10.52 -5.54 8.48
C LEU A 17 9.84 -4.20 8.21
N GLU A 18 10.37 -3.45 7.28
CA GLU A 18 9.77 -2.19 6.86
C GLU A 18 8.63 -2.48 5.88
N ILE A 19 7.45 -1.95 6.19
CA ILE A 19 6.32 -1.91 5.27
C ILE A 19 5.98 -0.46 4.99
N CYS A 20 5.77 -0.12 3.73
CA CYS A 20 5.33 1.22 3.37
C CYS A 20 4.00 1.18 2.63
N THR A 21 3.26 2.27 2.72
CA THR A 21 2.04 2.50 1.95
C THR A 21 1.99 3.96 1.55
N SER A 22 1.27 4.27 0.48
CA SER A 22 1.20 5.66 0.03
C SER A 22 0.22 6.48 0.85
N ALA A 23 0.44 7.80 0.86
CA ALA A 23 -0.52 8.74 1.44
C ALA A 23 -1.90 8.59 0.78
N LEU A 24 -1.93 8.29 -0.51
CA LEU A 24 -3.19 8.07 -1.24
C LEU A 24 -3.95 6.88 -0.69
N SER A 25 -3.26 5.79 -0.32
CA SER A 25 -3.89 4.62 0.29
C SER A 25 -4.58 4.95 1.60
N ILE A 26 -3.99 5.81 2.41
CA ILE A 26 -4.58 6.24 3.68
C ILE A 26 -5.87 7.03 3.42
N VAL A 27 -5.83 7.96 2.46
CA VAL A 27 -7.02 8.74 2.08
C VAL A 27 -8.12 7.83 1.55
N ASN A 28 -7.78 6.88 0.68
CA ASN A 28 -8.73 5.93 0.15
C ASN A 28 -9.33 5.04 1.24
N ALA A 29 -8.52 4.62 2.20
CA ALA A 29 -9.00 3.82 3.33
C ALA A 29 -10.05 4.58 4.16
N ASN A 30 -9.84 5.88 4.38
CA ASN A 30 -10.84 6.71 5.05
C ASN A 30 -12.15 6.72 4.27
N PHE A 31 -12.08 6.93 2.96
CA PHE A 31 -13.29 6.96 2.13
C PHE A 31 -14.04 5.63 2.22
N ILE A 32 -13.32 4.51 2.10
CA ILE A 32 -13.95 3.19 2.10
C ILE A 32 -14.54 2.86 3.48
N CYS A 33 -13.77 3.07 4.54
CA CYS A 33 -14.18 2.66 5.88
C CYS A 33 -15.21 3.61 6.49
N VAL A 34 -14.98 4.91 6.39
CA VAL A 34 -15.83 5.91 7.06
C VAL A 34 -17.01 6.30 6.19
N GLU A 35 -16.76 6.70 4.94
CA GLU A 35 -17.83 7.22 4.08
C GLU A 35 -18.76 6.11 3.56
N ARG A 36 -18.19 5.00 3.08
CA ARG A 36 -18.98 3.92 2.50
C ARG A 36 -19.46 2.91 3.52
N SER A 37 -18.60 2.47 4.41
CA SER A 37 -18.92 1.41 5.39
C SER A 37 -19.42 1.95 6.72
N LYS A 38 -19.50 3.28 6.87
CA LYS A 38 -20.06 3.95 8.05
C LYS A 38 -19.33 3.61 9.35
N MET A 39 -18.03 3.32 9.27
CA MET A 39 -17.22 3.17 10.48
C MET A 39 -17.14 4.54 11.18
N PRO A 40 -17.33 4.59 12.52
CA PRO A 40 -17.15 5.85 13.24
C PRO A 40 -15.76 6.42 13.03
N VAL A 41 -15.65 7.71 12.76
CA VAL A 41 -14.37 8.38 12.49
C VAL A 41 -13.36 8.13 13.63
N ARG A 42 -13.84 8.16 14.87
CA ARG A 42 -12.98 7.92 16.05
C ARG A 42 -12.33 6.54 15.99
N ILE A 43 -13.08 5.52 15.58
CA ILE A 43 -12.57 4.14 15.47
C ILE A 43 -11.55 4.06 14.35
N PHE A 44 -11.84 4.68 13.20
CA PHE A 44 -10.91 4.69 12.07
C PHE A 44 -9.58 5.33 12.45
N ARG A 45 -9.63 6.51 13.11
CA ARG A 45 -8.41 7.22 13.53
C ARG A 45 -7.59 6.43 14.52
N MET A 46 -8.24 5.75 15.45
CA MET A 46 -7.54 4.90 16.42
C MET A 46 -6.80 3.77 15.72
N LYS A 47 -7.44 3.12 14.74
CA LYS A 47 -6.81 2.05 13.95
C LYS A 47 -5.65 2.58 13.13
N MET A 48 -5.79 3.76 12.53
CA MET A 48 -4.72 4.37 11.73
C MET A 48 -3.52 4.76 12.59
N ASP A 49 -3.75 5.32 13.78
CA ASP A 49 -2.66 5.64 14.70
C ASP A 49 -1.85 4.40 15.05
N PHE A 50 -2.53 3.29 15.29
CA PHE A 50 -1.86 2.01 15.57
C PHE A 50 -1.04 1.54 14.36
N LEU A 51 -1.63 1.54 13.17
CA LEU A 51 -0.95 1.07 11.96
C LEU A 51 0.26 1.91 11.62
N ARG A 52 0.19 3.22 11.83
CA ARG A 52 1.30 4.12 11.50
C ARG A 52 2.55 3.89 12.33
N TYR A 53 2.45 3.16 13.43
CA TYR A 53 3.63 2.71 14.16
C TYR A 53 4.48 1.74 13.34
N PHE A 54 3.85 0.98 12.47
CA PHE A 54 4.50 -0.07 11.70
C PHE A 54 4.65 0.26 10.22
N LEU A 55 4.00 1.33 9.76
CA LEU A 55 3.99 1.68 8.35
C LEU A 55 4.75 2.98 8.11
N ILE A 56 5.55 2.97 7.05
CA ILE A 56 6.12 4.19 6.48
C ILE A 56 5.11 4.70 5.45
N VAL A 57 4.68 5.94 5.59
CA VAL A 57 3.76 6.55 4.62
C VAL A 57 4.59 7.26 3.55
N THR A 58 4.47 6.80 2.31
CA THR A 58 5.20 7.40 1.19
C THR A 58 4.41 8.57 0.61
N PRO A 59 5.11 9.59 0.08
CA PRO A 59 4.45 10.83 -0.34
C PRO A 59 3.73 10.69 -1.67
N VAL A 60 2.69 11.52 -1.84
CA VAL A 60 2.12 11.81 -3.16
C VAL A 60 2.30 13.32 -3.36
N ASN A 61 3.38 13.67 -4.00
CA ASN A 61 3.77 15.05 -4.26
C ASN A 61 3.84 15.31 -5.76
N SER A 62 4.26 16.51 -6.16
CA SER A 62 4.33 16.85 -7.59
C SER A 62 5.31 15.96 -8.36
N PHE A 63 6.42 15.55 -7.74
CA PHE A 63 7.37 14.65 -8.38
C PHE A 63 6.71 13.31 -8.72
N VAL A 64 5.97 12.73 -7.78
CA VAL A 64 5.25 11.48 -7.99
C VAL A 64 4.21 11.62 -9.10
N LEU A 65 3.42 12.70 -9.06
CA LEU A 65 2.39 12.95 -10.06
C LEU A 65 2.98 13.17 -11.45
N ASP A 66 4.08 13.93 -11.54
CA ASP A 66 4.73 14.19 -12.82
C ASP A 66 5.24 12.90 -13.46
N ASN A 67 5.83 12.02 -12.68
CA ASN A 67 6.26 10.72 -13.18
C ASN A 67 5.08 9.86 -13.64
N ALA A 68 3.99 9.86 -12.89
CA ALA A 68 2.82 9.08 -13.23
C ALA A 68 2.16 9.57 -14.52
N TYR A 69 2.16 10.88 -14.77
CA TYR A 69 1.60 11.44 -16.00
C TYR A 69 2.39 11.08 -17.25
N ASN A 70 3.67 10.80 -17.12
CA ASN A 70 4.56 10.62 -18.27
C ASN A 70 4.73 9.17 -18.70
N VAL A 71 3.98 8.25 -18.13
CA VAL A 71 4.06 6.83 -18.49
C VAL A 71 2.71 6.28 -18.95
N ALA A 72 2.77 5.29 -19.83
CA ALA A 72 1.59 4.62 -20.37
C ALA A 72 1.17 3.51 -19.40
N TRP A 73 0.46 3.86 -18.34
CA TRP A 73 -0.10 2.93 -17.39
C TRP A 73 -1.63 2.98 -17.48
N ASN A 74 -2.29 1.83 -17.40
CA ASN A 74 -3.74 1.77 -17.61
C ASN A 74 -4.55 2.52 -16.57
N ASP A 75 -4.15 2.45 -15.31
CA ASP A 75 -4.85 3.11 -14.20
C ASP A 75 -3.93 4.16 -13.58
N PHE A 76 -4.37 5.41 -13.62
CA PHE A 76 -3.56 6.51 -13.09
C PHE A 76 -3.34 6.39 -11.58
N GLU A 77 -4.37 5.98 -10.83
CA GLU A 77 -4.25 5.81 -9.39
C GLU A 77 -3.21 4.75 -9.04
N ASP A 78 -3.23 3.61 -9.73
CA ASP A 78 -2.24 2.55 -9.53
C ASP A 78 -0.85 3.04 -9.88
N CYS A 79 -0.72 3.85 -10.92
CA CYS A 79 0.54 4.43 -11.32
C CYS A 79 1.08 5.39 -10.25
N VAL A 80 0.22 6.21 -9.67
CA VAL A 80 0.59 7.10 -8.56
C VAL A 80 1.05 6.28 -7.35
N GLN A 81 0.36 5.21 -7.03
CA GLN A 81 0.75 4.29 -5.94
C GLN A 81 2.15 3.72 -6.19
N TYR A 82 2.41 3.31 -7.42
CA TYR A 82 3.70 2.76 -7.81
C TYR A 82 4.84 3.77 -7.62
N TYR A 83 4.69 4.97 -8.17
CA TYR A 83 5.74 5.99 -8.07
C TYR A 83 5.92 6.51 -6.64
N SER A 84 4.84 6.54 -5.86
CA SER A 84 4.93 6.84 -4.44
C SER A 84 5.77 5.78 -3.72
N ALA A 85 5.51 4.51 -3.98
CA ALA A 85 6.26 3.41 -3.38
C ALA A 85 7.74 3.46 -3.73
N LEU A 86 8.07 3.83 -4.96
CA LEU A 86 9.47 3.90 -5.39
C LEU A 86 10.31 4.89 -4.57
N CYS A 87 9.68 5.85 -3.88
CA CYS A 87 10.40 6.79 -3.01
C CYS A 87 11.11 6.06 -1.86
N GLU A 88 10.63 4.90 -1.44
CA GLU A 88 11.22 4.09 -0.37
C GLU A 88 12.07 2.95 -0.91
N LYS A 89 12.20 2.80 -2.23
CA LYS A 89 12.99 1.75 -2.88
C LYS A 89 12.65 0.35 -2.35
N PRO A 90 11.38 -0.07 -2.41
CA PRO A 90 10.98 -1.37 -1.88
C PRO A 90 11.55 -2.52 -2.72
N GLU A 91 11.72 -3.67 -2.08
CA GLU A 91 12.14 -4.89 -2.78
C GLU A 91 10.97 -5.54 -3.51
N TYR A 92 9.76 -5.40 -2.97
CA TYR A 92 8.55 -6.01 -3.52
C TYR A 92 7.37 -5.06 -3.40
N ILE A 93 6.44 -5.17 -4.33
CA ILE A 93 5.11 -4.57 -4.21
C ILE A 93 4.14 -5.69 -3.86
N VAL A 94 3.29 -5.46 -2.86
CA VAL A 94 2.26 -6.42 -2.46
C VAL A 94 0.90 -5.81 -2.77
N THR A 95 0.12 -6.49 -3.60
CA THR A 95 -1.19 -6.01 -4.02
C THR A 95 -2.13 -7.17 -4.32
N ARG A 96 -3.42 -6.96 -4.12
CA ARG A 96 -4.44 -7.93 -4.55
C ARG A 96 -4.56 -8.00 -6.07
N ASN A 97 -4.22 -6.92 -6.73
CA ASN A 97 -4.40 -6.76 -8.17
C ASN A 97 -3.05 -6.84 -8.88
N VAL A 98 -2.38 -7.98 -8.75
CA VAL A 98 -1.05 -8.20 -9.32
C VAL A 98 -1.01 -7.83 -10.81
N HIS A 99 -2.07 -8.17 -11.54
CA HIS A 99 -2.17 -7.89 -12.97
C HIS A 99 -2.10 -6.39 -13.29
N ASP A 100 -2.67 -5.55 -12.43
CA ASP A 100 -2.68 -4.10 -12.63
C ASP A 100 -1.29 -3.46 -12.49
N PHE A 101 -0.32 -4.21 -11.97
CA PHE A 101 1.05 -3.75 -11.78
C PHE A 101 2.07 -4.49 -12.65
N GLU A 102 1.62 -5.12 -13.72
CA GLU A 102 2.50 -5.93 -14.57
C GLU A 102 3.63 -5.13 -15.25
N VAL A 103 3.49 -3.79 -15.37
CA VAL A 103 4.54 -2.93 -15.91
C VAL A 103 5.54 -2.48 -14.85
N SER A 104 5.42 -2.96 -13.63
CA SER A 104 6.35 -2.63 -12.55
C SER A 104 7.76 -3.16 -12.84
N ALA A 105 8.77 -2.35 -12.51
CA ALA A 105 10.17 -2.74 -12.61
C ALA A 105 10.63 -3.61 -11.45
N ILE A 106 9.84 -3.69 -10.37
CA ILE A 106 10.14 -4.53 -9.22
C ILE A 106 9.12 -5.65 -9.09
N PRO A 107 9.49 -6.77 -8.45
CA PRO A 107 8.58 -7.91 -8.33
C PRO A 107 7.29 -7.56 -7.61
N VAL A 108 6.17 -8.05 -8.13
CA VAL A 108 4.82 -7.80 -7.60
C VAL A 108 4.26 -9.12 -7.10
N LEU A 109 3.80 -9.13 -5.86
CA LEU A 109 3.29 -10.31 -5.19
C LEU A 109 1.88 -10.05 -4.66
N SER A 110 1.06 -11.11 -4.63
CA SER A 110 -0.17 -11.08 -3.86
C SER A 110 0.16 -11.21 -2.37
N PRO A 111 -0.77 -10.87 -1.46
CA PRO A 111 -0.55 -11.11 -0.03
C PRO A 111 -0.24 -12.58 0.30
N ASP A 112 -0.90 -13.53 -0.37
CA ASP A 112 -0.61 -14.96 -0.16
C ASP A 112 0.80 -15.33 -0.60
N GLU A 113 1.23 -14.84 -1.76
CA GLU A 113 2.58 -15.07 -2.25
C GLU A 113 3.62 -14.47 -1.33
N ALA A 114 3.37 -13.26 -0.82
CA ALA A 114 4.27 -12.58 0.11
C ALA A 114 4.40 -13.37 1.41
N CYS A 115 3.30 -13.87 1.96
CA CYS A 115 3.33 -14.71 3.16
C CYS A 115 4.14 -15.98 2.93
N GLY A 116 3.99 -16.62 1.75
CA GLY A 116 4.76 -17.80 1.40
C GLY A 116 6.25 -17.54 1.28
N LEU A 117 6.62 -16.37 0.75
CA LEU A 117 8.02 -15.99 0.58
C LEU A 117 8.70 -15.66 1.90
N LEU A 118 8.00 -14.93 2.79
CA LEU A 118 8.57 -14.41 4.03
C LEU A 118 8.39 -15.35 5.22
N GLY A 119 7.35 -16.17 5.14
CA GLY A 119 6.99 -17.07 6.23
C GLY A 119 7.51 -18.47 6.06
#